data_4e71e304dcba7b1c98d70ab2307b1dc5
#
_entry.id   4e71e304dcba7b1c98d70ab2307b1dc5
#
_cell.length_a   1.000
_cell.length_b   1.000
_cell.length_c   1.000
_cell.angle_alpha   90.00
_cell.angle_beta   90.00
_cell.angle_gamma   90.00
#
_symmetry.space_group_name_H-M   'P 1'
#
loop_
_entity.id
_entity.type
_entity.pdbx_description
1 polymer ?
#
loop_
_entity_poly.entity_id
_entity_poly.type
_entity_poly.pdbx_seq_one_letter_code
_entity_poly.pdbx_strand_id
1 'polypeptide(L)'
;LAHPDLHLVFPVNKQGKKSGEVMRSDEFLPQFRALFAERGGYFSPQDWYDRLDLGKTLKGMIAAREADEIIRKLSFKSFEADYKTMLIWLPEAMNEEAANKILKILEEPWDRTLFILVCEHPDRLLPTIVSRTQEVCVPRIAPDVLERVAQQRGVADPLQARNMARLAGGDLLELGHLVAGESDAMRKEHFDLFCSLMRLSYNDRHLELVAWAEDAAQLTREQQRAFLRDAARLLRE
;
A
#
# COMPACT_ATOMS: atom_id res chain seq x y z
N LEU A 1 -5.27 18.56 -3.09
CA LEU A 1 -3.81 18.33 -3.31
C LEU A 1 -3.21 19.25 -4.38
N ALA A 2 -3.59 20.53 -4.43
CA ALA A 2 -3.09 21.49 -5.41
C ALA A 2 -2.65 22.80 -4.72
N HIS A 3 -1.69 22.71 -3.80
CA HIS A 3 -1.09 23.85 -3.14
C HIS A 3 0.36 24.02 -3.64
N PRO A 4 0.84 25.23 -3.96
CA PRO A 4 2.20 25.44 -4.49
C PRO A 4 3.31 24.98 -3.52
N ASP A 5 3.07 25.09 -2.21
CA ASP A 5 4.02 24.69 -1.16
C ASP A 5 3.82 23.25 -0.67
N LEU A 6 2.92 22.47 -1.30
CA LEU A 6 2.76 21.04 -1.05
C LEU A 6 3.34 20.24 -2.22
N HIS A 7 4.44 19.58 -1.95
CA HIS A 7 5.12 18.70 -2.89
C HIS A 7 4.81 17.24 -2.57
N LEU A 8 4.44 16.48 -3.59
CA LEU A 8 4.11 15.06 -3.48
C LEU A 8 5.18 14.25 -4.18
N VAL A 9 5.62 13.19 -3.53
CA VAL A 9 6.54 12.19 -4.09
C VAL A 9 5.94 10.81 -3.83
N PHE A 10 5.92 9.98 -4.84
CA PHE A 10 5.36 8.63 -4.80
C PHE A 10 6.08 7.72 -5.79
N PRO A 11 6.06 6.39 -5.59
CA PRO A 11 6.74 5.47 -6.47
C PRO A 11 6.15 5.49 -7.88
N VAL A 12 7.02 5.59 -8.88
CA VAL A 12 6.63 5.58 -10.30
C VAL A 12 7.46 4.58 -11.10
N ASN A 13 6.89 4.09 -12.19
CA ASN A 13 7.57 3.28 -13.18
C ASN A 13 6.75 3.33 -14.49
N LYS A 14 7.27 2.72 -15.57
CA LYS A 14 6.59 2.63 -16.85
C LYS A 14 6.95 1.32 -17.54
N GLN A 15 5.96 0.65 -18.11
CA GLN A 15 6.22 -0.50 -18.98
C GLN A 15 6.98 -0.07 -20.23
N GLY A 16 7.91 -0.92 -20.68
CA GLY A 16 8.65 -0.68 -21.92
C GLY A 16 9.61 0.51 -21.90
N LYS A 17 9.94 1.05 -20.70
CA LYS A 17 10.94 2.12 -20.59
C LYS A 17 12.29 1.69 -21.16
N LYS A 18 12.98 2.60 -21.83
CA LYS A 18 14.36 2.39 -22.30
C LYS A 18 15.30 2.28 -21.10
N SER A 19 16.39 1.52 -21.27
CA SER A 19 17.45 1.45 -20.26
C SER A 19 17.98 2.87 -19.97
N GLY A 20 18.03 3.24 -18.69
CA GLY A 20 18.45 4.58 -18.25
C GLY A 20 17.37 5.65 -18.23
N GLU A 21 16.15 5.38 -18.69
CA GLU A 21 15.01 6.31 -18.55
C GLU A 21 14.53 6.29 -17.09
N VAL A 22 14.61 7.45 -16.43
CA VAL A 22 14.18 7.63 -15.04
C VAL A 22 12.95 8.51 -15.02
N MET A 23 11.85 7.96 -14.48
CA MET A 23 10.58 8.64 -14.29
C MET A 23 10.59 9.45 -13.00
N ARG A 24 9.83 10.55 -12.97
CA ARG A 24 9.62 11.37 -11.79
C ARG A 24 8.14 11.42 -11.43
N SER A 25 7.84 11.54 -10.14
CA SER A 25 6.46 11.61 -9.65
C SER A 25 5.67 12.79 -10.24
N ASP A 26 6.33 13.90 -10.54
CA ASP A 26 5.69 15.07 -11.18
C ASP A 26 5.03 14.75 -12.53
N GLU A 27 5.61 13.85 -13.30
CA GLU A 27 5.08 13.45 -14.61
C GLU A 27 3.73 12.71 -14.49
N PHE A 28 3.49 12.10 -13.34
CA PHE A 28 2.30 11.31 -13.03
C PHE A 28 1.36 11.97 -12.02
N LEU A 29 1.66 13.21 -11.62
CA LEU A 29 0.87 13.94 -10.64
C LEU A 29 -0.62 14.09 -11.01
N PRO A 30 -0.99 14.34 -12.29
CA PRO A 30 -2.41 14.35 -12.68
C PRO A 30 -3.11 13.03 -12.44
N GLN A 31 -2.48 11.90 -12.77
CA GLN A 31 -3.05 10.56 -12.57
C GLN A 31 -3.20 10.23 -11.07
N PHE A 32 -2.20 10.60 -10.27
CA PHE A 32 -2.23 10.40 -8.82
C PHE A 32 -3.35 11.23 -8.17
N ARG A 33 -3.49 12.49 -8.56
CA ARG A 33 -4.58 13.37 -8.08
C ARG A 33 -5.96 12.84 -8.48
N ALA A 34 -6.10 12.33 -9.70
CA ALA A 34 -7.35 11.73 -10.17
C ALA A 34 -7.71 10.49 -9.31
N LEU A 35 -6.76 9.58 -9.09
CA LEU A 35 -6.97 8.41 -8.23
C LEU A 35 -7.35 8.81 -6.80
N PHE A 36 -6.64 9.80 -6.24
CA PHE A 36 -6.93 10.32 -4.90
C PHE A 36 -8.36 10.89 -4.80
N ALA A 37 -8.81 11.63 -5.81
CA ALA A 37 -10.16 12.19 -5.86
C ALA A 37 -11.24 11.10 -6.04
N GLU A 38 -11.01 10.14 -6.93
CA GLU A 38 -11.92 9.03 -7.22
C GLU A 38 -12.11 8.12 -6.00
N ARG A 39 -11.05 7.84 -5.25
CA ARG A 39 -11.05 6.92 -4.10
C ARG A 39 -11.18 7.62 -2.74
N GLY A 40 -11.29 8.97 -2.71
CA GLY A 40 -11.37 9.74 -1.48
C GLY A 40 -10.13 9.61 -0.58
N GLY A 41 -8.97 9.32 -1.17
CA GLY A 41 -7.71 9.10 -0.46
C GLY A 41 -7.51 7.66 0.05
N TYR A 42 -8.47 6.76 -0.13
CA TYR A 42 -8.39 5.36 0.28
C TYR A 42 -8.09 4.47 -0.92
N PHE A 43 -6.84 4.12 -1.13
CA PHE A 43 -6.38 3.23 -2.19
C PHE A 43 -5.07 2.55 -1.78
N SER A 44 -4.85 1.35 -2.32
CA SER A 44 -3.66 0.56 -2.08
C SER A 44 -2.52 0.96 -3.02
N PRO A 45 -1.26 0.57 -2.73
CA PRO A 45 -0.17 0.67 -3.70
C PRO A 45 -0.48 -0.06 -5.01
N GLN A 46 -1.27 -1.16 -4.95
CA GLN A 46 -1.65 -1.92 -6.14
C GLN A 46 -2.60 -1.11 -7.02
N ASP A 47 -3.62 -0.43 -6.46
CA ASP A 47 -4.52 0.46 -7.23
C ASP A 47 -3.71 1.53 -7.99
N TRP A 48 -2.64 2.04 -7.38
CA TRP A 48 -1.75 2.98 -8.02
C TRP A 48 -0.93 2.35 -9.15
N TYR A 49 -0.38 1.17 -8.95
CA TYR A 49 0.41 0.46 -9.97
C TYR A 49 -0.45 0.00 -11.14
N ASP A 50 -1.69 -0.38 -10.89
CA ASP A 50 -2.68 -0.69 -11.92
C ASP A 50 -3.04 0.56 -12.74
N ARG A 51 -3.16 1.72 -12.10
CA ARG A 51 -3.37 3.00 -12.79
C ARG A 51 -2.21 3.39 -13.70
N LEU A 52 -0.99 3.00 -13.34
CA LEU A 52 0.22 3.20 -14.15
C LEU A 52 0.40 2.13 -15.24
N ASP A 53 -0.49 1.15 -15.32
CA ASP A 53 -0.41 -0.01 -16.23
C ASP A 53 0.94 -0.75 -16.12
N LEU A 54 1.44 -0.93 -14.89
CA LEU A 54 2.72 -1.58 -14.65
C LEU A 54 2.67 -3.11 -14.79
N GLY A 55 1.46 -3.69 -14.90
CA GLY A 55 1.27 -5.14 -14.88
C GLY A 55 1.68 -5.76 -13.53
N LYS A 56 1.72 -7.10 -13.49
CA LYS A 56 1.92 -7.84 -12.23
C LYS A 56 3.38 -7.93 -11.76
N THR A 57 4.35 -7.62 -12.62
CA THR A 57 5.78 -7.83 -12.34
C THR A 57 6.55 -6.57 -12.01
N LEU A 58 6.12 -5.43 -12.53
CA LEU A 58 6.78 -4.14 -12.29
C LEU A 58 6.20 -3.47 -11.05
N LYS A 59 7.09 -2.94 -10.21
CA LYS A 59 6.72 -2.09 -9.08
C LYS A 59 7.17 -0.66 -9.32
N GLY A 60 6.47 0.27 -8.72
CA GLY A 60 6.93 1.66 -8.63
C GLY A 60 8.19 1.75 -7.76
N MET A 61 9.02 2.72 -8.07
CA MET A 61 10.26 3.02 -7.35
C MET A 61 10.46 4.53 -7.27
N ILE A 62 11.03 4.99 -6.17
CA ILE A 62 11.51 6.36 -6.02
C ILE A 62 13.02 6.34 -6.27
N ALA A 63 13.44 6.87 -7.41
CA ALA A 63 14.83 6.82 -7.86
C ALA A 63 15.64 8.03 -7.40
N ALA A 64 16.95 7.95 -7.51
CA ALA A 64 17.89 9.00 -7.09
C ALA A 64 17.63 10.38 -7.72
N ARG A 65 17.14 10.45 -8.97
CA ARG A 65 16.73 11.71 -9.60
C ARG A 65 15.52 12.36 -8.94
N GLU A 66 14.64 11.59 -8.33
CA GLU A 66 13.53 12.12 -7.52
C GLU A 66 14.09 12.81 -6.28
N ALA A 67 15.10 12.23 -5.63
CA ALA A 67 15.78 12.84 -4.49
C ALA A 67 16.45 14.18 -4.87
N ASP A 68 17.08 14.26 -6.03
CA ASP A 68 17.65 15.53 -6.53
C ASP A 68 16.55 16.59 -6.74
N GLU A 69 15.39 16.18 -7.25
CA GLU A 69 14.24 17.08 -7.44
C GLU A 69 13.62 17.52 -6.10
N ILE A 70 13.53 16.63 -5.10
CA ILE A 70 13.12 16.98 -3.74
C ILE A 70 14.03 18.09 -3.19
N ILE A 71 15.33 17.88 -3.26
CA ILE A 71 16.34 18.86 -2.80
C ILE A 71 16.15 20.19 -3.51
N ARG A 72 15.99 20.16 -4.83
CA ARG A 72 15.78 21.37 -5.64
C ARG A 72 14.51 22.12 -5.25
N LYS A 73 13.37 21.43 -5.12
CA LYS A 73 12.08 22.05 -4.74
C LYS A 73 12.15 22.71 -3.39
N LEU A 74 12.76 22.04 -2.43
CA LEU A 74 12.87 22.56 -1.07
C LEU A 74 13.88 23.68 -0.89
N SER A 75 14.82 23.88 -1.82
CA SER A 75 15.76 25.01 -1.78
C SER A 75 15.09 26.37 -2.07
N PHE A 76 13.92 26.38 -2.71
CA PHE A 76 13.16 27.62 -2.91
C PHE A 76 12.42 28.04 -1.64
N LYS A 77 12.12 29.33 -1.52
CA LYS A 77 11.25 29.83 -0.44
C LYS A 77 9.82 29.35 -0.64
N SER A 78 9.04 29.28 0.44
CA SER A 78 7.59 29.06 0.36
C SER A 78 6.92 30.19 -0.42
N PHE A 79 5.87 29.86 -1.15
CA PHE A 79 5.15 30.81 -2.01
C PHE A 79 3.99 31.49 -1.27
N GLU A 80 3.12 30.71 -0.63
CA GLU A 80 1.94 31.23 0.08
C GLU A 80 1.87 30.76 1.55
N ALA A 81 2.32 29.53 1.84
CA ALA A 81 2.23 28.96 3.17
C ALA A 81 3.42 29.33 4.05
N ASP A 82 3.20 29.27 5.38
CA ASP A 82 4.30 29.43 6.35
C ASP A 82 5.35 28.31 6.26
N TYR A 83 4.92 27.12 5.82
CA TYR A 83 5.77 25.93 5.70
C TYR A 83 5.68 25.35 4.28
N LYS A 84 6.82 24.89 3.78
CA LYS A 84 6.89 23.97 2.64
C LYS A 84 6.67 22.56 3.18
N THR A 85 5.78 21.80 2.55
CA THR A 85 5.51 20.42 2.94
C THR A 85 5.94 19.47 1.84
N MET A 86 6.80 18.53 2.18
CA MET A 86 7.19 17.41 1.33
C MET A 86 6.53 16.15 1.85
N LEU A 87 5.52 15.65 1.15
CA LEU A 87 4.87 14.39 1.45
C LEU A 87 5.44 13.30 0.53
N ILE A 88 6.04 12.29 1.14
CA ILE A 88 6.59 11.12 0.45
C ILE A 88 5.74 9.91 0.79
N TRP A 89 5.01 9.42 -0.19
CA TRP A 89 4.21 8.19 -0.03
C TRP A 89 5.03 6.98 -0.44
N LEU A 90 5.04 5.95 0.41
CA LEU A 90 5.84 4.73 0.30
C LEU A 90 7.35 5.02 0.21
N PRO A 91 7.95 5.68 1.21
CA PRO A 91 9.39 5.94 1.23
C PRO A 91 10.23 4.66 1.20
N GLU A 92 9.69 3.50 1.62
CA GLU A 92 10.30 2.19 1.50
C GLU A 92 10.48 1.70 0.05
N ALA A 93 9.90 2.39 -0.93
CA ALA A 93 10.13 2.16 -2.36
C ALA A 93 11.30 2.99 -2.92
N MET A 94 12.00 3.75 -2.09
CA MET A 94 13.25 4.40 -2.49
C MET A 94 14.33 3.36 -2.77
N ASN A 95 15.09 3.59 -3.83
CA ASN A 95 16.35 2.88 -3.95
C ASN A 95 17.39 3.45 -2.95
N GLU A 96 18.45 2.68 -2.68
CA GLU A 96 19.46 3.04 -1.68
C GLU A 96 20.11 4.41 -1.96
N GLU A 97 20.36 4.72 -3.23
CA GLU A 97 20.93 6.00 -3.64
C GLU A 97 19.98 7.19 -3.34
N ALA A 98 18.67 7.05 -3.63
CA ALA A 98 17.67 8.07 -3.31
C ALA A 98 17.55 8.27 -1.80
N ALA A 99 17.47 7.17 -1.06
CA ALA A 99 17.37 7.20 0.40
C ALA A 99 18.59 7.91 1.04
N ASN A 100 19.80 7.59 0.61
CA ASN A 100 21.02 8.22 1.11
C ASN A 100 21.09 9.72 0.74
N LYS A 101 20.63 10.13 -0.44
CA LYS A 101 20.61 11.54 -0.85
C LYS A 101 19.74 12.42 0.06
N ILE A 102 18.60 11.90 0.52
CA ILE A 102 17.69 12.69 1.37
C ILE A 102 18.14 12.78 2.84
N LEU A 103 19.06 11.92 3.29
CA LEU A 103 19.50 11.92 4.71
C LEU A 103 19.98 13.28 5.18
N LYS A 104 20.79 13.97 4.35
CA LYS A 104 21.34 15.27 4.74
C LYS A 104 20.26 16.32 4.97
N ILE A 105 19.22 16.33 4.12
CA ILE A 105 18.12 17.29 4.24
C ILE A 105 17.12 16.90 5.34
N LEU A 106 17.07 15.62 5.72
CA LEU A 106 16.30 15.19 6.89
C LEU A 106 17.02 15.57 8.20
N GLU A 107 18.36 15.57 8.20
CA GLU A 107 19.17 16.01 9.34
C GLU A 107 19.09 17.53 9.55
N GLU A 108 19.28 18.28 8.48
CA GLU A 108 19.33 19.74 8.49
C GLU A 108 18.35 20.31 7.45
N PRO A 109 17.04 20.24 7.73
CA PRO A 109 16.04 20.75 6.82
C PRO A 109 16.16 22.28 6.67
N TRP A 110 15.87 22.79 5.48
CA TRP A 110 15.72 24.25 5.31
C TRP A 110 14.63 24.80 6.22
N ASP A 111 14.78 26.06 6.58
CA ASP A 111 13.79 26.78 7.40
C ASP A 111 12.37 26.55 6.88
N ARG A 112 11.44 26.34 7.82
CA ARG A 112 10.00 26.16 7.54
C ARG A 112 9.73 25.05 6.54
N THR A 113 10.45 23.92 6.67
CA THR A 113 10.24 22.70 5.88
C THR A 113 9.70 21.59 6.74
N LEU A 114 8.60 20.98 6.32
CA LEU A 114 7.99 19.81 6.95
C LEU A 114 8.10 18.60 6.01
N PHE A 115 8.69 17.51 6.50
CA PHE A 115 8.66 16.22 5.83
C PHE A 115 7.58 15.33 6.45
N ILE A 116 6.76 14.73 5.61
CA ILE A 116 5.76 13.71 6.00
C ILE A 116 6.07 12.45 5.18
N LEU A 117 6.51 11.40 5.86
CA LEU A 117 6.80 10.11 5.27
C LEU A 117 5.63 9.17 5.60
N VAL A 118 4.85 8.78 4.59
CA VAL A 118 3.72 7.85 4.75
C VAL A 118 4.17 6.46 4.35
N CYS A 119 4.41 5.61 5.33
CA CYS A 119 5.07 4.31 5.22
C CYS A 119 4.13 3.17 5.63
N GLU A 120 4.13 2.08 4.88
CA GLU A 120 3.42 0.84 5.22
C GLU A 120 4.34 -0.19 5.89
N HIS A 121 5.63 -0.17 5.54
CA HIS A 121 6.64 -1.12 5.98
C HIS A 121 7.86 -0.42 6.58
N PRO A 122 7.78 0.09 7.82
CA PRO A 122 8.89 0.80 8.45
C PRO A 122 10.16 -0.06 8.63
N ASP A 123 9.99 -1.38 8.70
CA ASP A 123 11.07 -2.38 8.73
C ASP A 123 11.94 -2.39 7.46
N ARG A 124 11.43 -1.83 6.35
CA ARG A 124 12.15 -1.71 5.07
C ARG A 124 12.83 -0.36 4.87
N LEU A 125 12.57 0.58 5.74
CA LEU A 125 13.27 1.86 5.71
C LEU A 125 14.70 1.71 6.24
N LEU A 126 15.60 2.52 5.70
CA LEU A 126 16.94 2.60 6.28
C LEU A 126 16.85 3.08 7.75
N PRO A 127 17.52 2.41 8.68
CA PRO A 127 17.56 2.83 10.09
C PRO A 127 18.00 4.30 10.27
N THR A 128 18.81 4.80 9.35
CA THR A 128 19.26 6.18 9.29
C THR A 128 18.15 7.19 8.98
N ILE A 129 17.12 6.80 8.22
CA ILE A 129 15.91 7.63 7.99
C ILE A 129 15.05 7.61 9.25
N VAL A 130 14.79 6.41 9.79
CA VAL A 130 13.97 6.24 11.00
C VAL A 130 14.53 7.05 12.18
N SER A 131 15.85 7.04 12.38
CA SER A 131 16.50 7.79 13.49
C SER A 131 16.42 9.32 13.37
N ARG A 132 16.07 9.84 12.19
CA ARG A 132 15.94 11.29 11.91
C ARG A 132 14.48 11.75 11.77
N THR A 133 13.54 10.85 11.96
CA THR A 133 12.10 11.12 11.85
C THR A 133 11.41 10.79 13.16
N GLN A 134 10.35 11.50 13.46
CA GLN A 134 9.45 11.12 14.55
C GLN A 134 8.42 10.13 14.02
N GLU A 135 8.41 8.94 14.57
CA GLU A 135 7.41 7.93 14.22
C GLU A 135 6.06 8.27 14.85
N VAL A 136 5.02 8.24 14.01
CA VAL A 136 3.62 8.34 14.42
C VAL A 136 2.91 7.11 13.92
N CYS A 137 2.61 6.19 14.83
CA CYS A 137 1.86 4.98 14.49
C CYS A 137 0.37 5.30 14.30
N VAL A 138 -0.15 5.06 13.10
CA VAL A 138 -1.59 5.17 12.81
C VAL A 138 -2.23 3.83 13.11
N PRO A 139 -3.11 3.73 14.13
CA PRO A 139 -3.73 2.48 14.50
C PRO A 139 -4.77 2.04 13.45
N ARG A 140 -5.11 0.75 13.48
CA ARG A 140 -6.22 0.23 12.70
C ARG A 140 -7.55 0.85 13.13
N ILE A 141 -8.48 0.96 12.19
CA ILE A 141 -9.81 1.52 12.45
C ILE A 141 -10.56 0.59 13.41
N ALA A 142 -11.19 1.17 14.43
CA ALA A 142 -11.95 0.41 15.41
C ALA A 142 -13.16 -0.30 14.77
N PRO A 143 -13.50 -1.54 15.21
CA PRO A 143 -14.57 -2.34 14.60
C PRO A 143 -15.94 -1.64 14.59
N ASP A 144 -16.27 -0.88 15.64
CA ASP A 144 -17.53 -0.14 15.73
C ASP A 144 -17.63 1.00 14.69
N VAL A 145 -16.49 1.59 14.31
CA VAL A 145 -16.44 2.58 13.24
C VAL A 145 -16.66 1.90 11.90
N LEU A 146 -16.00 0.77 11.64
CA LEU A 146 -16.19 -0.01 10.41
C LEU A 146 -17.62 -0.56 10.29
N GLU A 147 -18.25 -0.98 11.39
CA GLU A 147 -19.65 -1.40 11.40
C GLU A 147 -20.57 -0.27 10.90
N ARG A 148 -20.38 0.94 11.44
CA ARG A 148 -21.12 2.13 10.97
C ARG A 148 -20.89 2.45 9.50
N VAL A 149 -19.65 2.34 9.05
CA VAL A 149 -19.31 2.55 7.62
C VAL A 149 -19.96 1.49 6.74
N ALA A 150 -19.99 0.22 7.15
CA ALA A 150 -20.67 -0.84 6.41
C ALA A 150 -22.17 -0.53 6.25
N GLN A 151 -22.83 -0.11 7.32
CA GLN A 151 -24.25 0.28 7.29
C GLN A 151 -24.47 1.49 6.36
N GLN A 152 -23.62 2.52 6.41
CA GLN A 152 -23.67 3.67 5.50
C GLN A 152 -23.48 3.28 4.02
N ARG A 153 -22.73 2.22 3.76
CA ARG A 153 -22.51 1.66 2.42
C ARG A 153 -23.61 0.69 1.97
N GLY A 154 -24.70 0.56 2.73
CA GLY A 154 -25.90 -0.17 2.33
C GLY A 154 -26.05 -1.57 2.93
N VAL A 155 -25.22 -1.98 3.87
CA VAL A 155 -25.43 -3.25 4.60
C VAL A 155 -26.54 -3.04 5.63
N ALA A 156 -27.73 -3.50 5.30
CA ALA A 156 -28.94 -3.25 6.13
C ALA A 156 -28.98 -4.10 7.40
N ASP A 157 -28.44 -5.32 7.39
CA ASP A 157 -28.40 -6.21 8.55
C ASP A 157 -27.24 -5.83 9.50
N PRO A 158 -27.54 -5.44 10.75
CA PRO A 158 -26.51 -5.08 11.74
C PRO A 158 -25.57 -6.23 12.08
N LEU A 159 -26.04 -7.48 12.06
CA LEU A 159 -25.21 -8.64 12.32
C LEU A 159 -24.20 -8.85 11.19
N GLN A 160 -24.66 -8.73 9.95
CA GLN A 160 -23.80 -8.79 8.76
C GLN A 160 -22.77 -7.65 8.77
N ALA A 161 -23.17 -6.41 9.06
CA ALA A 161 -22.27 -5.27 9.15
C ALA A 161 -21.17 -5.48 10.21
N ARG A 162 -21.54 -6.02 11.38
CA ARG A 162 -20.58 -6.35 12.44
C ARG A 162 -19.61 -7.45 12.03
N ASN A 163 -20.09 -8.50 11.37
CA ASN A 163 -19.25 -9.59 10.88
C ASN A 163 -18.25 -9.07 9.82
N MET A 164 -18.72 -8.25 8.87
CA MET A 164 -17.86 -7.62 7.87
C MET A 164 -16.80 -6.72 8.51
N ALA A 165 -17.17 -5.93 9.52
CA ALA A 165 -16.23 -5.07 10.25
C ALA A 165 -15.14 -5.88 10.97
N ARG A 166 -15.49 -7.01 11.57
CA ARG A 166 -14.52 -7.94 12.17
C ARG A 166 -13.60 -8.55 11.10
N LEU A 167 -14.19 -9.04 10.02
CA LEU A 167 -13.45 -9.61 8.91
C LEU A 167 -12.49 -8.61 8.26
N ALA A 168 -12.86 -7.35 8.14
CA ALA A 168 -12.01 -6.29 7.62
C ALA A 168 -10.80 -5.99 8.52
N GLY A 169 -10.86 -6.36 9.83
CA GLY A 169 -9.71 -6.27 10.73
C GLY A 169 -9.11 -4.87 10.87
N GLY A 170 -9.93 -3.82 10.76
CA GLY A 170 -9.50 -2.43 10.84
C GLY A 170 -9.04 -1.82 9.51
N ASP A 171 -9.25 -2.52 8.39
CA ASP A 171 -8.92 -2.06 7.04
C ASP A 171 -10.18 -1.63 6.28
N LEU A 172 -10.22 -0.36 5.85
CA LEU A 172 -11.38 0.22 5.14
C LEU A 172 -11.47 -0.24 3.68
N LEU A 173 -10.34 -0.56 3.05
CA LEU A 173 -10.32 -1.10 1.69
C LEU A 173 -10.89 -2.51 1.69
N GLU A 174 -10.45 -3.33 2.64
CA GLU A 174 -10.95 -4.68 2.83
C GLU A 174 -12.46 -4.68 3.13
N LEU A 175 -12.94 -3.75 3.98
CA LEU A 175 -14.37 -3.55 4.18
C LEU A 175 -15.10 -3.20 2.87
N GLY A 176 -14.48 -2.39 2.01
CA GLY A 176 -15.03 -2.04 0.70
C GLY A 176 -15.24 -3.26 -0.18
N HIS A 177 -14.26 -4.15 -0.28
CA HIS A 177 -14.34 -5.40 -1.04
C HIS A 177 -15.40 -6.35 -0.48
N LEU A 178 -15.52 -6.43 0.86
CA LEU A 178 -16.56 -7.23 1.53
C LEU A 178 -17.97 -6.73 1.20
N VAL A 179 -18.18 -5.42 1.27
CA VAL A 179 -19.49 -4.81 0.98
C VAL A 179 -19.85 -4.93 -0.49
N ALA A 180 -18.87 -4.82 -1.40
CA ALA A 180 -19.07 -4.99 -2.84
C ALA A 180 -19.37 -6.45 -3.25
N GLY A 181 -19.20 -7.43 -2.33
CA GLY A 181 -19.37 -8.85 -2.64
C GLY A 181 -18.25 -9.45 -3.51
N GLU A 182 -17.23 -8.65 -3.82
CA GLU A 182 -16.09 -9.09 -4.63
C GLU A 182 -15.23 -10.14 -3.90
N SER A 183 -15.32 -10.15 -2.58
CA SER A 183 -14.56 -11.03 -1.69
C SER A 183 -15.16 -12.42 -1.51
N ASP A 184 -16.48 -12.60 -1.69
CA ASP A 184 -17.14 -13.84 -1.25
C ASP A 184 -16.75 -15.07 -2.08
N ALA A 185 -16.64 -14.92 -3.40
CA ALA A 185 -16.26 -16.02 -4.27
C ALA A 185 -14.78 -16.43 -4.05
N MET A 186 -13.88 -15.46 -4.03
CA MET A 186 -12.44 -15.69 -3.84
C MET A 186 -12.14 -16.19 -2.42
N ARG A 187 -12.80 -15.65 -1.40
CA ARG A 187 -12.65 -16.14 -0.01
C ARG A 187 -13.21 -17.53 0.19
N LYS A 188 -14.32 -17.85 -0.46
CA LYS A 188 -14.86 -19.20 -0.45
C LYS A 188 -13.87 -20.17 -1.08
N GLU A 189 -13.29 -19.80 -2.22
CA GLU A 189 -12.24 -20.60 -2.87
C GLU A 189 -11.00 -20.76 -1.97
N HIS A 190 -10.51 -19.69 -1.34
CA HIS A 190 -9.40 -19.75 -0.37
C HIS A 190 -9.75 -20.58 0.86
N PHE A 191 -10.99 -20.48 1.38
CA PHE A 191 -11.46 -21.28 2.49
C PHE A 191 -11.53 -22.76 2.12
N ASP A 192 -12.10 -23.10 0.96
CA ASP A 192 -12.17 -24.48 0.49
C ASP A 192 -10.77 -25.07 0.27
N LEU A 193 -9.85 -24.27 -0.30
CA LEU A 193 -8.45 -24.64 -0.48
C LEU A 193 -7.75 -24.85 0.87
N PHE A 194 -7.99 -24.00 1.86
CA PHE A 194 -7.46 -24.13 3.21
C PHE A 194 -8.01 -25.37 3.91
N CYS A 195 -9.32 -25.61 3.85
CA CYS A 195 -9.95 -26.79 4.42
C CYS A 195 -9.44 -28.09 3.80
N SER A 196 -9.17 -28.10 2.48
CA SER A 196 -8.59 -29.26 1.80
C SER A 196 -7.17 -29.53 2.31
N LEU A 197 -6.33 -28.48 2.44
CA LEU A 197 -4.99 -28.58 3.01
C LEU A 197 -5.00 -29.15 4.42
N MET A 198 -5.87 -28.62 5.30
CA MET A 198 -5.98 -29.09 6.68
C MET A 198 -6.43 -30.56 6.75
N ARG A 199 -7.39 -30.94 5.92
CA ARG A 199 -7.91 -32.33 5.86
C ARG A 199 -6.83 -33.31 5.39
N LEU A 200 -6.06 -32.96 4.37
CA LEU A 200 -4.98 -33.79 3.85
C LEU A 200 -3.83 -33.92 4.86
N SER A 201 -3.48 -32.81 5.51
CA SER A 201 -2.44 -32.79 6.55
C SER A 201 -2.83 -33.60 7.78
N TYR A 202 -4.09 -33.50 8.23
CA TYR A 202 -4.57 -34.23 9.40
C TYR A 202 -4.66 -35.76 9.18
N ASN A 203 -4.91 -36.17 7.93
CA ASN A 203 -5.05 -37.60 7.57
C ASN A 203 -3.75 -38.22 7.06
N ASP A 204 -2.59 -37.58 7.22
CA ASP A 204 -1.26 -38.05 6.77
C ASP A 204 -1.19 -38.45 5.27
N ARG A 205 -2.00 -37.83 4.42
CA ARG A 205 -2.06 -38.12 2.99
C ARG A 205 -0.95 -37.40 2.20
N HIS A 206 0.29 -37.83 2.42
CA HIS A 206 1.47 -37.12 1.88
C HIS A 206 1.49 -37.02 0.36
N LEU A 207 1.09 -38.04 -0.38
CA LEU A 207 1.05 -38.01 -1.85
C LEU A 207 0.01 -37.00 -2.37
N GLU A 208 -1.14 -36.94 -1.74
CA GLU A 208 -2.20 -35.98 -2.10
C GLU A 208 -1.81 -34.55 -1.68
N LEU A 209 -1.01 -34.37 -0.63
CA LEU A 209 -0.44 -33.07 -0.26
C LEU A 209 0.55 -32.55 -1.33
N VAL A 210 1.33 -33.44 -1.94
CA VAL A 210 2.22 -33.04 -3.05
C VAL A 210 1.41 -32.58 -4.25
N ALA A 211 0.38 -33.33 -4.64
CA ALA A 211 -0.51 -32.95 -5.74
C ALA A 211 -1.21 -31.61 -5.43
N TRP A 212 -1.72 -31.43 -4.20
CA TRP A 212 -2.31 -30.17 -3.75
C TRP A 212 -1.32 -28.98 -3.86
N ALA A 213 -0.04 -29.21 -3.48
CA ALA A 213 0.99 -28.19 -3.57
C ALA A 213 1.31 -27.82 -5.04
N GLU A 214 1.32 -28.81 -5.95
CA GLU A 214 1.47 -28.58 -7.38
C GLU A 214 0.31 -27.78 -7.96
N ASP A 215 -0.93 -28.06 -7.58
CA ASP A 215 -2.11 -27.29 -7.98
C ASP A 215 -2.05 -25.85 -7.43
N ALA A 216 -1.70 -25.68 -6.16
CA ALA A 216 -1.52 -24.37 -5.55
C ALA A 216 -0.37 -23.56 -6.19
N ALA A 217 0.65 -24.23 -6.71
CA ALA A 217 1.76 -23.59 -7.43
C ALA A 217 1.33 -23.01 -8.79
N GLN A 218 0.23 -23.49 -9.38
CA GLN A 218 -0.33 -22.92 -10.62
C GLN A 218 -0.99 -21.55 -10.41
N LEU A 219 -1.36 -21.22 -9.17
CA LEU A 219 -1.88 -19.91 -8.83
C LEU A 219 -0.82 -18.82 -9.09
N THR A 220 -1.28 -17.64 -9.50
CA THR A 220 -0.38 -16.50 -9.62
C THR A 220 0.22 -16.15 -8.26
N ARG A 221 1.39 -15.51 -8.24
CA ARG A 221 2.05 -15.08 -6.98
C ARG A 221 1.16 -14.21 -6.10
N GLU A 222 0.28 -13.45 -6.72
CA GLU A 222 -0.68 -12.58 -6.03
C GLU A 222 -1.79 -13.39 -5.36
N GLN A 223 -2.37 -14.36 -6.08
CA GLN A 223 -3.35 -15.30 -5.54
C GLN A 223 -2.75 -16.17 -4.42
N GLN A 224 -1.51 -16.66 -4.58
CA GLN A 224 -0.79 -17.37 -3.52
C GLN A 224 -0.62 -16.52 -2.26
N ARG A 225 -0.24 -15.24 -2.40
CA ARG A 225 -0.10 -14.32 -1.26
C ARG A 225 -1.43 -14.02 -0.60
N ALA A 226 -2.50 -13.83 -1.40
CA ALA A 226 -3.84 -13.61 -0.88
C ALA A 226 -4.32 -14.85 -0.10
N PHE A 227 -4.20 -16.04 -0.68
CA PHE A 227 -4.50 -17.30 -0.02
C PHE A 227 -3.72 -17.48 1.30
N LEU A 228 -2.40 -17.27 1.30
CA LEU A 228 -1.58 -17.40 2.51
C LEU A 228 -1.97 -16.39 3.59
N ARG A 229 -2.37 -15.19 3.22
CA ARG A 229 -2.88 -14.18 4.16
C ARG A 229 -4.19 -14.62 4.80
N ASP A 230 -5.12 -15.13 4.00
CA ASP A 230 -6.42 -15.64 4.48
C ASP A 230 -6.23 -16.87 5.33
N ALA A 231 -5.37 -17.82 4.93
CA ALA A 231 -5.02 -19.01 5.70
C ALA A 231 -4.38 -18.66 7.06
N ALA A 232 -3.43 -17.71 7.07
CA ALA A 232 -2.82 -17.24 8.32
C ALA A 232 -3.82 -16.58 9.26
N ARG A 233 -4.87 -15.98 8.74
CA ARG A 233 -5.97 -15.41 9.52
C ARG A 233 -6.84 -16.50 10.12
N LEU A 234 -7.24 -17.50 9.31
CA LEU A 234 -8.04 -18.64 9.77
C LEU A 234 -7.33 -19.47 10.85
N LEU A 235 -5.99 -19.50 10.86
CA LEU A 235 -5.21 -20.17 11.91
C LEU A 235 -5.13 -19.39 13.23
N ARG A 236 -5.49 -18.10 13.24
CA ARG A 236 -5.44 -17.25 14.46
C ARG A 236 -6.78 -17.15 15.18
N GLU A 237 -7.87 -17.54 14.52
CA GLU A 237 -9.22 -17.60 15.07
C GLU A 237 -9.49 -18.96 15.71
#